data_e7b3588c43563d8b3d065bb31e43a539
#
_entry.id   e7b3588c43563d8b3d065bb31e43a539
#
_cell.length_a   1.000
_cell.length_b   1.000
_cell.length_c   1.000
_cell.angle_alpha   90.00
_cell.angle_beta   90.00
_cell.angle_gamma   90.00
#
_symmetry.space_group_name_H-M   'P 1'
#
loop_
_entity.id
_entity.type
_entity.pdbx_description
1 polymer ?
#
loop_
_entity_poly.entity_id
_entity_poly.type
_entity_poly.pdbx_seq_one_letter_code
_entity_poly.pdbx_strand_id
1 'polypeptide(L)'
;NINEKTAIAKYAANLVKNGDIIAINSSTLTYLMAKELKAKNVKVVTNSVDIIVELSNKNDYDISVLGGDYFHLARTIEGPITEKQIREMHFDKAFLGVNGIDVNLALSTASPIEASSKKAMIDCSNKSYILSESNKFDNASFYKIADFTDITAIISDKNLSDKKLKKYQQYAKIIKSNL
;
A
#
# COMPACT_ATOMS: atom_id res chain seq x y z
N ASN A 1 7.14 14.50 -9.59
CA ASN A 1 6.14 13.95 -10.46
C ASN A 1 4.77 13.77 -9.77
N ILE A 2 4.13 14.89 -9.41
CA ILE A 2 2.91 14.88 -8.59
C ILE A 2 1.70 14.31 -9.36
N ASN A 3 1.62 14.55 -10.66
CA ASN A 3 0.49 14.11 -11.47
C ASN A 3 0.38 12.58 -11.57
N GLU A 4 1.51 11.90 -11.76
CA GLU A 4 1.57 10.45 -11.84
C GLU A 4 1.23 9.79 -10.49
N LYS A 5 1.75 10.34 -9.40
CA LYS A 5 1.40 9.88 -8.05
C LYS A 5 -0.10 10.04 -7.77
N THR A 6 -0.67 11.17 -8.19
CA THR A 6 -2.10 11.43 -8.04
C THR A 6 -2.94 10.46 -8.89
N ALA A 7 -2.50 10.12 -10.10
CA ALA A 7 -3.18 9.14 -10.95
C ALA A 7 -3.23 7.75 -10.30
N ILE A 8 -2.10 7.26 -9.77
CA ILE A 8 -2.04 6.02 -9.00
C ILE A 8 -3.00 6.06 -7.81
N ALA A 9 -2.93 7.15 -7.03
CA ALA A 9 -3.74 7.35 -5.83
C ALA A 9 -5.24 7.33 -6.11
N LYS A 10 -5.70 8.06 -7.13
CA LYS A 10 -7.10 8.09 -7.57
C LYS A 10 -7.59 6.74 -8.03
N TYR A 11 -6.78 6.02 -8.82
CA TYR A 11 -7.13 4.68 -9.26
C TYR A 11 -7.34 3.74 -8.05
N ALA A 12 -6.37 3.73 -7.13
CA ALA A 12 -6.44 2.91 -5.93
C ALA A 12 -7.66 3.27 -5.06
N ALA A 13 -7.92 4.56 -4.84
CA ALA A 13 -9.07 5.03 -4.06
C ALA A 13 -10.42 4.57 -4.66
N ASN A 14 -10.53 4.52 -5.98
CA ASN A 14 -11.74 4.05 -6.67
C ASN A 14 -11.99 2.53 -6.52
N LEU A 15 -11.00 1.76 -6.08
CA LEU A 15 -11.18 0.33 -5.77
C LEU A 15 -11.86 0.09 -4.43
N VAL A 16 -11.88 1.09 -3.56
CA VAL A 16 -12.56 1.00 -2.25
C VAL A 16 -14.06 1.18 -2.45
N LYS A 17 -14.82 0.26 -1.86
CA LYS A 17 -16.29 0.25 -1.91
C LYS A 17 -16.88 0.71 -0.58
N ASN A 18 -18.12 1.19 -0.62
CA ASN A 18 -18.86 1.53 0.59
C ASN A 18 -18.93 0.30 1.53
N GLY A 19 -18.63 0.53 2.80
CA GLY A 19 -18.65 -0.52 3.82
C GLY A 19 -17.39 -1.40 3.89
N ASP A 20 -16.39 -1.17 3.05
CA ASP A 20 -15.12 -1.92 3.10
C ASP A 20 -14.39 -1.72 4.42
N ILE A 21 -13.66 -2.75 4.82
CA ILE A 21 -12.63 -2.71 5.86
C ILE A 21 -11.29 -2.79 5.15
N ILE A 22 -10.49 -1.73 5.24
CA ILE A 22 -9.22 -1.62 4.51
C ILE A 22 -8.04 -1.38 5.45
N ALA A 23 -6.88 -1.96 5.10
CA ALA A 23 -5.60 -1.65 5.70
C ALA A 23 -4.79 -0.76 4.76
N ILE A 24 -4.23 0.31 5.28
CA ILE A 24 -3.39 1.24 4.52
C ILE A 24 -2.08 1.46 5.29
N ASN A 25 -0.94 1.11 4.69
CA ASN A 25 0.35 1.39 5.31
C ASN A 25 0.82 2.83 5.07
N SER A 26 1.89 3.23 5.76
CA SER A 26 2.51 4.53 5.59
C SER A 26 3.37 4.59 4.33
N SER A 27 2.98 5.39 3.36
CA SER A 27 3.78 5.79 2.19
C SER A 27 3.22 7.05 1.55
N THR A 28 4.00 7.72 0.71
CA THR A 28 3.51 8.90 -0.02
C THR A 28 2.29 8.58 -0.90
N LEU A 29 2.31 7.45 -1.62
CA LEU A 29 1.21 7.07 -2.52
C LEU A 29 -0.05 6.70 -1.76
N THR A 30 0.08 6.00 -0.63
CA THR A 30 -1.07 5.62 0.19
C THR A 30 -1.66 6.82 0.92
N TYR A 31 -0.84 7.79 1.33
CA TYR A 31 -1.33 9.07 1.84
C TYR A 31 -2.14 9.84 0.78
N LEU A 32 -1.61 9.95 -0.44
CA LEU A 32 -2.35 10.59 -1.55
C LEU A 32 -3.65 9.83 -1.86
N MET A 33 -3.63 8.50 -1.80
CA MET A 33 -4.85 7.69 -1.94
C MET A 33 -5.88 8.01 -0.86
N ALA A 34 -5.46 8.15 0.41
CA ALA A 34 -6.36 8.51 1.50
C ALA A 34 -7.06 9.86 1.27
N LYS A 35 -6.38 10.83 0.66
CA LYS A 35 -6.98 12.11 0.26
C LYS A 35 -8.07 11.95 -0.80
N GLU A 36 -7.91 11.01 -1.71
CA GLU A 36 -8.81 10.76 -2.85
C GLU A 36 -9.98 9.81 -2.52
N LEU A 37 -10.05 9.26 -1.31
CA LEU A 37 -11.13 8.37 -0.90
C LEU A 37 -12.50 9.06 -0.96
N LYS A 38 -13.47 8.39 -1.58
CA LYS A 38 -14.85 8.86 -1.75
C LYS A 38 -15.89 7.85 -1.23
N ALA A 39 -15.49 6.61 -1.01
CA ALA A 39 -16.36 5.58 -0.47
C ALA A 39 -16.85 5.97 0.93
N LYS A 40 -18.05 5.50 1.29
CA LYS A 40 -18.70 5.83 2.57
C LYS A 40 -18.72 4.64 3.52
N ASN A 41 -18.79 4.92 4.80
CA ASN A 41 -18.86 3.91 5.86
C ASN A 41 -17.69 2.92 5.79
N VAL A 42 -16.49 3.43 5.57
CA VAL A 42 -15.26 2.63 5.44
C VAL A 42 -14.54 2.58 6.77
N LYS A 43 -14.15 1.38 7.19
CA LYS A 43 -13.21 1.21 8.30
C LYS A 43 -11.79 1.20 7.75
N VAL A 44 -10.96 2.10 8.26
CA VAL A 44 -9.54 2.22 7.87
C VAL A 44 -8.67 1.81 9.04
N VAL A 45 -7.83 0.81 8.83
CA VAL A 45 -6.78 0.40 9.76
C VAL A 45 -5.44 0.88 9.21
N THR A 46 -4.70 1.66 9.96
CA THR A 46 -3.45 2.24 9.49
C THR A 46 -2.42 2.42 10.61
N ASN A 47 -1.16 2.39 10.21
CA ASN A 47 0.00 2.75 11.03
C ASN A 47 0.61 4.11 10.63
N SER A 48 -0.04 4.85 9.75
CA SER A 48 0.42 6.15 9.25
C SER A 48 -0.21 7.29 10.01
N VAL A 49 0.59 8.10 10.68
CA VAL A 49 0.12 9.32 11.36
C VAL A 49 -0.48 10.31 10.38
N ASP A 50 0.10 10.46 9.19
CA ASP A 50 -0.43 11.39 8.18
C ASP A 50 -1.80 10.97 7.66
N ILE A 51 -2.04 9.67 7.47
CA ILE A 51 -3.35 9.14 7.06
C ILE A 51 -4.38 9.32 8.17
N ILE A 52 -4.01 9.10 9.43
CA ILE A 52 -4.87 9.35 10.58
C ILE A 52 -5.34 10.80 10.60
N VAL A 53 -4.41 11.73 10.48
CA VAL A 53 -4.70 13.19 10.48
C VAL A 53 -5.59 13.55 9.28
N GLU A 54 -5.28 13.06 8.09
CA GLU A 54 -6.05 13.34 6.87
C GLU A 54 -7.50 12.88 6.98
N LEU A 55 -7.73 11.68 7.51
CA LEU A 55 -9.07 11.08 7.57
C LEU A 55 -9.86 11.46 8.82
N SER A 56 -9.22 11.95 9.88
CA SER A 56 -9.87 12.28 11.16
C SER A 56 -10.94 13.36 11.05
N ASN A 57 -10.88 14.19 10.03
CA ASN A 57 -11.85 15.26 9.76
C ASN A 57 -12.98 14.85 8.81
N LYS A 58 -13.02 13.59 8.38
CA LYS A 58 -14.02 13.05 7.45
C LYS A 58 -14.93 12.05 8.18
N ASN A 59 -16.24 12.32 8.19
CA ASN A 59 -17.22 11.52 8.94
C ASN A 59 -17.49 10.11 8.38
N ASP A 60 -17.06 9.85 7.14
CA ASP A 60 -17.29 8.56 6.46
C ASP A 60 -16.28 7.46 6.82
N TYR A 61 -15.28 7.79 7.66
CA TYR A 61 -14.19 6.87 7.99
C TYR A 61 -14.10 6.59 9.48
N ASP A 62 -14.25 5.31 9.84
CA ASP A 62 -13.94 4.79 11.17
C ASP A 62 -12.49 4.33 11.19
N ILE A 63 -11.65 5.00 11.98
CA ILE A 63 -10.19 4.79 11.95
C ILE A 63 -9.78 3.96 13.15
N SER A 64 -9.13 2.81 12.90
CA SER A 64 -8.40 2.05 13.90
C SER A 64 -6.89 2.29 13.73
N VAL A 65 -6.28 2.87 14.74
CA VAL A 65 -4.86 3.17 14.77
C VAL A 65 -4.10 1.97 15.29
N LEU A 66 -3.10 1.50 14.53
CA LEU A 66 -2.19 0.46 15.00
C LEU A 66 -1.22 1.01 16.03
N GLY A 67 -1.03 0.30 17.13
CA GLY A 67 -0.05 0.63 18.16
C GLY A 67 1.33 0.08 17.84
N GLY A 68 2.34 0.57 18.51
CA GLY A 68 3.74 0.17 18.36
C GLY A 68 4.70 1.31 18.63
N ASP A 69 5.90 1.23 18.07
CA ASP A 69 6.93 2.24 18.20
C ASP A 69 6.79 3.30 17.09
N TYR A 70 6.85 4.57 17.46
CA TYR A 70 6.73 5.69 16.53
C TYR A 70 8.08 6.07 15.91
N PHE A 71 8.15 6.02 14.59
CA PHE A 71 9.31 6.43 13.79
C PHE A 71 9.06 7.82 13.20
N HIS A 72 9.63 8.83 13.79
CA HIS A 72 9.32 10.24 13.50
C HIS A 72 9.67 10.67 12.05
N LEU A 73 10.76 10.14 11.47
CA LEU A 73 11.14 10.49 10.09
C LEU A 73 10.14 9.97 9.05
N ALA A 74 9.64 8.76 9.25
CA ALA A 74 8.67 8.14 8.35
C ALA A 74 7.21 8.44 8.76
N ARG A 75 7.00 9.07 9.94
CA ARG A 75 5.69 9.33 10.54
C ARG A 75 4.80 8.09 10.58
N THR A 76 5.41 6.96 10.93
CA THR A 76 4.78 5.64 10.98
C THR A 76 4.95 4.98 12.34
N ILE A 77 4.03 4.10 12.66
CA ILE A 77 4.04 3.25 13.85
C ILE A 77 4.36 1.82 13.40
N GLU A 78 5.40 1.23 13.93
CA GLU A 78 5.92 -0.07 13.51
C GLU A 78 6.36 -0.91 14.71
N GLY A 79 6.68 -2.15 14.46
CA GLY A 79 7.28 -3.06 15.42
C GLY A 79 6.46 -4.32 15.68
N PRO A 80 6.91 -5.19 16.62
CA PRO A 80 6.25 -6.47 16.91
C PRO A 80 4.81 -6.33 17.39
N ILE A 81 4.51 -5.25 18.12
CA ILE A 81 3.13 -4.96 18.59
C ILE A 81 2.23 -4.64 17.39
N THR A 82 2.71 -3.82 16.45
CA THR A 82 2.00 -3.47 15.22
C THR A 82 1.69 -4.72 14.40
N GLU A 83 2.69 -5.56 14.16
CA GLU A 83 2.53 -6.79 13.38
C GLU A 83 1.53 -7.73 14.05
N LYS A 84 1.66 -7.95 15.37
CA LYS A 84 0.74 -8.80 16.13
C LYS A 84 -0.71 -8.32 16.00
N GLN A 85 -0.97 -7.04 16.15
CA GLN A 85 -2.32 -6.48 15.99
C GLN A 85 -2.88 -6.72 14.59
N ILE A 86 -2.07 -6.51 13.53
CA ILE A 86 -2.49 -6.77 12.15
C ILE A 86 -2.90 -8.23 11.97
N ARG A 87 -2.11 -9.18 12.51
CA ARG A 87 -2.38 -10.61 12.37
C ARG A 87 -3.63 -11.10 13.11
N GLU A 88 -4.15 -10.31 14.02
CA GLU A 88 -5.43 -10.57 14.73
C GLU A 88 -6.64 -9.95 14.00
N MET A 89 -6.43 -9.29 12.84
CA MET A 89 -7.46 -8.62 12.05
C MET A 89 -7.68 -9.30 10.70
N HIS A 90 -8.77 -8.93 10.02
CA HIS A 90 -9.05 -9.34 8.65
C HIS A 90 -9.56 -8.14 7.85
N PHE A 91 -9.05 -7.97 6.61
CA PHE A 91 -9.37 -6.84 5.75
C PHE A 91 -9.97 -7.30 4.43
N ASP A 92 -10.92 -6.54 3.90
CA ASP A 92 -11.38 -6.72 2.51
C ASP A 92 -10.26 -6.39 1.52
N LYS A 93 -9.53 -5.32 1.76
CA LYS A 93 -8.43 -4.85 0.92
C LYS A 93 -7.29 -4.27 1.74
N ALA A 94 -6.07 -4.46 1.26
CA ALA A 94 -4.89 -3.75 1.74
C ALA A 94 -4.27 -2.94 0.60
N PHE A 95 -3.75 -1.76 0.92
CA PHE A 95 -3.06 -0.87 0.00
C PHE A 95 -1.69 -0.50 0.57
N LEU A 96 -0.63 -0.80 -0.17
CA LEU A 96 0.73 -0.72 0.33
C LEU A 96 1.67 -0.07 -0.69
N GLY A 97 2.59 0.75 -0.17
CA GLY A 97 3.75 1.21 -0.93
C GLY A 97 4.95 0.27 -0.76
N VAL A 98 5.85 0.28 -1.73
CA VAL A 98 7.10 -0.47 -1.71
C VAL A 98 8.27 0.40 -2.14
N ASN A 99 9.50 0.00 -1.78
CA ASN A 99 10.71 0.70 -2.22
C ASN A 99 11.30 0.11 -3.50
N GLY A 100 11.07 -1.18 -3.76
CA GLY A 100 11.60 -1.84 -4.94
C GLY A 100 10.70 -2.97 -5.43
N ILE A 101 10.76 -3.20 -6.74
CA ILE A 101 10.09 -4.29 -7.46
C ILE A 101 11.10 -4.89 -8.43
N ASP A 102 11.49 -6.14 -8.22
CA ASP A 102 12.42 -6.83 -9.11
C ASP A 102 12.09 -8.33 -9.23
N VAL A 103 12.63 -9.00 -10.24
CA VAL A 103 12.27 -10.39 -10.51
C VAL A 103 12.82 -11.39 -9.49
N ASN A 104 13.89 -11.04 -8.77
CA ASN A 104 14.53 -11.95 -7.82
C ASN A 104 13.93 -11.82 -6.41
N LEU A 105 13.69 -10.58 -5.97
CA LEU A 105 13.21 -10.30 -4.62
C LEU A 105 11.71 -10.03 -4.57
N ALA A 106 11.06 -9.88 -5.71
CA ALA A 106 9.69 -9.45 -5.90
C ALA A 106 9.42 -8.07 -5.29
N LEU A 107 8.73 -7.98 -4.18
CA LEU A 107 8.41 -6.73 -3.48
C LEU A 107 9.35 -6.53 -2.31
N SER A 108 9.97 -5.36 -2.21
CA SER A 108 10.99 -5.09 -1.20
C SER A 108 10.89 -3.70 -0.58
N THR A 109 11.46 -3.56 0.62
CA THR A 109 11.53 -2.33 1.40
C THR A 109 12.88 -2.21 2.11
N ALA A 110 13.18 -1.04 2.67
CA ALA A 110 14.47 -0.76 3.29
C ALA A 110 14.61 -1.32 4.72
N SER A 111 13.52 -1.61 5.40
CA SER A 111 13.48 -1.98 6.81
C SER A 111 12.85 -3.36 7.03
N PRO A 112 13.43 -4.23 7.89
CA PRO A 112 12.84 -5.53 8.21
C PRO A 112 11.52 -5.38 8.99
N ILE A 113 11.41 -4.35 9.81
CA ILE A 113 10.19 -4.07 10.59
C ILE A 113 9.03 -3.69 9.65
N GLU A 114 9.29 -2.83 8.67
CA GLU A 114 8.30 -2.50 7.63
C GLU A 114 7.94 -3.71 6.77
N ALA A 115 8.92 -4.56 6.43
CA ALA A 115 8.66 -5.76 5.66
C ALA A 115 7.69 -6.70 6.39
N SER A 116 7.87 -6.89 7.70
CA SER A 116 6.99 -7.74 8.52
C SER A 116 5.56 -7.20 8.61
N SER A 117 5.37 -5.91 8.88
CA SER A 117 4.03 -5.32 8.97
C SER A 117 3.31 -5.28 7.62
N LYS A 118 4.03 -4.99 6.54
CA LYS A 118 3.47 -5.04 5.17
C LYS A 118 3.07 -6.47 4.79
N LYS A 119 3.91 -7.46 5.08
CA LYS A 119 3.56 -8.88 4.84
C LYS A 119 2.32 -9.29 5.64
N ALA A 120 2.22 -8.88 6.90
CA ALA A 120 1.04 -9.14 7.71
C ALA A 120 -0.23 -8.55 7.11
N MET A 121 -0.19 -7.31 6.61
CA MET A 121 -1.34 -6.68 5.93
C MET A 121 -1.76 -7.47 4.68
N ILE A 122 -0.81 -7.95 3.88
CA ILE A 122 -1.07 -8.79 2.70
C ILE A 122 -1.73 -10.10 3.12
N ASP A 123 -1.15 -10.80 4.09
CA ASP A 123 -1.62 -12.12 4.55
C ASP A 123 -3.04 -12.07 5.15
N CYS A 124 -3.40 -10.95 5.77
CA CYS A 124 -4.68 -10.76 6.46
C CYS A 124 -5.76 -10.09 5.58
N SER A 125 -5.52 -9.93 4.29
CA SER A 125 -6.43 -9.27 3.36
C SER A 125 -6.97 -10.24 2.31
N ASN A 126 -8.23 -10.04 1.89
CA ASN A 126 -8.81 -10.77 0.75
C ASN A 126 -8.14 -10.36 -0.56
N LYS A 127 -7.87 -9.06 -0.71
CA LYS A 127 -7.16 -8.48 -1.86
C LYS A 127 -6.10 -7.51 -1.37
N SER A 128 -4.95 -7.50 -2.03
CA SER A 128 -3.87 -6.57 -1.72
C SER A 128 -3.35 -5.90 -2.99
N TYR A 129 -3.19 -4.60 -2.91
CA TYR A 129 -2.76 -3.75 -4.00
C TYR A 129 -1.48 -3.02 -3.64
N ILE A 130 -0.48 -3.12 -4.50
CA ILE A 130 0.78 -2.40 -4.37
C ILE A 130 0.70 -1.13 -5.20
N LEU A 131 0.96 0.01 -4.59
CA LEU A 131 1.04 1.30 -5.25
C LEU A 131 2.51 1.63 -5.47
N SER A 132 2.92 1.80 -6.72
CA SER A 132 4.33 2.01 -7.03
C SER A 132 4.53 2.86 -8.29
N GLU A 133 5.45 3.81 -8.20
CA GLU A 133 5.92 4.53 -9.39
C GLU A 133 6.75 3.61 -10.29
N SER A 134 6.73 3.89 -11.60
CA SER A 134 7.43 3.12 -12.64
C SER A 134 8.95 3.03 -12.43
N ASN A 135 9.55 3.99 -11.72
CA ASN A 135 10.98 3.99 -11.41
C ASN A 135 11.39 2.97 -10.33
N LYS A 136 10.43 2.35 -9.65
CA LYS A 136 10.69 1.30 -8.65
C LYS A 136 10.87 -0.09 -9.27
N PHE A 137 10.45 -0.26 -10.52
CA PHE A 137 10.65 -1.50 -11.27
C PHE A 137 12.12 -1.66 -11.70
N ASP A 138 12.62 -2.89 -11.66
CA ASP A 138 14.03 -3.27 -11.84
C ASP A 138 14.97 -2.75 -10.73
N ASN A 139 14.42 -2.41 -9.58
CA ASN A 139 15.17 -2.03 -8.40
C ASN A 139 14.79 -2.92 -7.22
N ALA A 140 15.75 -3.54 -6.59
CA ALA A 140 15.60 -4.24 -5.33
C ALA A 140 15.96 -3.33 -4.17
N SER A 141 15.14 -3.33 -3.13
CA SER A 141 15.52 -2.79 -1.82
C SER A 141 16.07 -3.92 -0.96
N PHE A 142 16.37 -3.66 0.32
CA PHE A 142 17.20 -4.57 1.11
C PHE A 142 16.42 -5.79 1.65
N TYR A 143 15.15 -5.62 2.04
CA TYR A 143 14.34 -6.70 2.64
C TYR A 143 13.15 -7.04 1.78
N LYS A 144 12.94 -8.33 1.53
CA LYS A 144 11.76 -8.85 0.87
C LYS A 144 10.51 -8.64 1.72
N ILE A 145 9.42 -8.18 1.10
CA ILE A 145 8.10 -8.08 1.71
C ILE A 145 7.29 -9.35 1.42
N ALA A 146 7.11 -9.67 0.15
CA ALA A 146 6.24 -10.74 -0.33
C ALA A 146 6.60 -11.16 -1.76
N ASP A 147 6.07 -12.29 -2.20
CA ASP A 147 6.14 -12.73 -3.58
C ASP A 147 5.04 -12.08 -4.44
N PHE A 148 5.22 -12.10 -5.76
CA PHE A 148 4.21 -11.61 -6.69
C PHE A 148 2.88 -12.40 -6.61
N THR A 149 2.96 -13.67 -6.22
CA THR A 149 1.79 -14.54 -6.06
C THR A 149 0.97 -14.23 -4.81
N ASP A 150 1.52 -13.45 -3.87
CA ASP A 150 0.85 -13.08 -2.62
C ASP A 150 -0.10 -11.87 -2.78
N ILE A 151 -0.04 -11.16 -3.91
CA ILE A 151 -0.76 -9.91 -4.13
C ILE A 151 -1.78 -10.00 -5.26
N THR A 152 -2.76 -9.11 -5.24
CA THR A 152 -3.79 -9.02 -6.29
C THR A 152 -3.29 -8.31 -7.53
N ALA A 153 -2.66 -7.15 -7.37
CA ALA A 153 -2.15 -6.34 -8.47
C ALA A 153 -1.15 -5.28 -8.01
N ILE A 154 -0.36 -4.78 -8.95
CA ILE A 154 0.48 -3.59 -8.81
C ILE A 154 -0.14 -2.47 -9.64
N ILE A 155 -0.38 -1.32 -9.02
CA ILE A 155 -0.89 -0.11 -9.67
C ILE A 155 0.27 0.84 -9.88
N SER A 156 0.56 1.19 -11.13
CA SER A 156 1.68 2.06 -11.50
C SER A 156 1.24 3.19 -12.41
N ASP A 157 2.15 4.14 -12.64
CA ASP A 157 1.92 5.28 -13.52
C ASP A 157 2.09 4.92 -15.00
N LYS A 158 1.62 5.84 -15.87
CA LYS A 158 1.67 5.70 -17.33
C LYS A 158 3.09 5.60 -17.92
N ASN A 159 4.12 6.05 -17.18
CA ASN A 159 5.51 6.05 -17.64
C ASN A 159 6.19 4.68 -17.55
N LEU A 160 5.51 3.67 -16.97
CA LEU A 160 6.00 2.30 -17.01
C LEU A 160 6.13 1.85 -18.47
N SER A 161 7.37 1.63 -18.94
CA SER A 161 7.64 1.28 -20.33
C SER A 161 7.00 -0.07 -20.70
N ASP A 162 6.63 -0.23 -21.97
CA ASP A 162 6.02 -1.47 -22.46
C ASP A 162 6.94 -2.68 -22.26
N LYS A 163 8.25 -2.48 -22.34
CA LYS A 163 9.25 -3.51 -22.04
C LYS A 163 9.15 -4.00 -20.61
N LYS A 164 9.11 -3.09 -19.63
CA LYS A 164 8.95 -3.42 -18.20
C LYS A 164 7.56 -4.01 -17.93
N LEU A 165 6.52 -3.44 -18.53
CA LEU A 165 5.16 -3.94 -18.39
C LEU A 165 5.07 -5.41 -18.81
N LYS A 166 5.53 -5.76 -20.04
CA LYS A 166 5.54 -7.14 -20.55
C LYS A 166 6.38 -8.08 -19.67
N LYS A 167 7.53 -7.60 -19.16
CA LYS A 167 8.38 -8.38 -18.27
C LYS A 167 7.66 -8.77 -16.98
N TYR A 168 7.04 -7.81 -16.30
CA TYR A 168 6.41 -8.02 -15.00
C TYR A 168 5.02 -8.63 -15.05
N GLN A 169 4.29 -8.48 -16.17
CA GLN A 169 3.00 -9.15 -16.39
C GLN A 169 3.09 -10.68 -16.38
N GLN A 170 4.28 -11.24 -16.56
CA GLN A 170 4.51 -12.68 -16.42
C GLN A 170 4.43 -13.14 -14.95
N TYR A 171 4.59 -12.25 -13.99
CA TYR A 171 4.65 -12.54 -12.56
C TYR A 171 3.44 -12.04 -11.78
N ALA A 172 2.88 -10.89 -12.18
CA ALA A 172 1.78 -10.24 -11.48
C ALA A 172 0.88 -9.47 -12.43
N LYS A 173 -0.36 -9.22 -12.01
CA LYS A 173 -1.24 -8.26 -12.68
C LYS A 173 -0.70 -6.85 -12.49
N ILE A 174 -0.42 -6.14 -13.58
CA ILE A 174 0.02 -4.75 -13.58
C ILE A 174 -1.07 -3.88 -14.16
N ILE A 175 -1.42 -2.83 -13.45
CA ILE A 175 -2.41 -1.82 -13.85
C ILE A 175 -1.68 -0.50 -14.06
N LYS A 176 -1.73 0.04 -15.28
CA LYS A 176 -1.26 1.41 -15.57
C LYS A 176 -2.40 2.38 -15.35
N SER A 177 -2.21 3.31 -14.41
CA SER A 177 -3.18 4.40 -14.19
C SER A 177 -3.05 5.45 -15.29
N ASN A 178 -4.12 5.64 -16.05
CA ASN A 178 -4.21 6.59 -17.18
C ASN A 178 -5.15 7.75 -16.83
N LEU A 179 -4.88 8.47 -15.77
CA LEU A 179 -5.62 9.70 -15.43
C LEU A 179 -4.79 10.93 -15.73
#